data_72cc6ca1322b2c313b806f2f449dbfa4
#
_entry.id   72cc6ca1322b2c313b806f2f449dbfa4
#
_cell.length_a   1.000
_cell.length_b   1.000
_cell.length_c   1.000
_cell.angle_alpha   90.00
_cell.angle_beta   90.00
_cell.angle_gamma   90.00
#
_symmetry.space_group_name_H-M   'P 1'
#
loop_
_entity.id
_entity.type
_entity.pdbx_description
1 polymer ?
#
loop_
_entity_poly.entity_id
_entity_poly.type
_entity_poly.pdbx_seq_one_letter_code
_entity_poly.pdbx_strand_id
1 'polypeptide(L)'
;MSNKMVEHQLRIVGNQLGIVNMECNMFLNNHSLPSFQHEISTLDSTYIEKILNSLRRITVYSEDAKEVCEKILSGHFHKATAEDTLHKIYHRCIAEFFSPKNDSWFENSRAAYTGNHAITFYHEVPSTVQTLFSKLEKIFQQMREELEYYETDYTTKQMQQTKQ
;
A
#
# COMPACT_ATOMS: atom_id res chain seq x y z
N MET A 1 -18.36 8.15 -12.23
CA MET A 1 -18.82 6.99 -11.44
C MET A 1 -20.04 7.36 -10.61
N SER A 2 -20.93 6.39 -10.35
CA SER A 2 -22.07 6.60 -9.48
C SER A 2 -21.65 6.69 -8.00
N ASN A 3 -22.52 7.30 -7.18
CA ASN A 3 -22.30 7.35 -5.74
C ASN A 3 -22.16 5.95 -5.13
N LYS A 4 -22.96 4.99 -5.59
CA LYS A 4 -22.91 3.60 -5.11
C LYS A 4 -21.59 2.93 -5.41
N MET A 5 -21.02 3.16 -6.58
CA MET A 5 -19.71 2.59 -6.97
C MET A 5 -18.60 3.16 -6.12
N VAL A 6 -18.59 4.48 -5.91
CA VAL A 6 -17.57 5.13 -5.10
C VAL A 6 -17.66 4.67 -3.63
N GLU A 7 -18.87 4.59 -3.10
CA GLU A 7 -19.13 4.07 -1.75
C GLU A 7 -18.63 2.63 -1.60
N HIS A 8 -18.93 1.80 -2.60
CA HIS A 8 -18.48 0.40 -2.63
C HIS A 8 -16.95 0.30 -2.65
N GLN A 9 -16.28 1.12 -3.45
CA GLN A 9 -14.82 1.17 -3.50
C GLN A 9 -14.23 1.57 -2.14
N LEU A 10 -14.83 2.55 -1.46
CA LEU A 10 -14.39 2.94 -0.11
C LEU A 10 -14.49 1.78 0.88
N ARG A 11 -15.58 1.00 0.82
CA ARG A 11 -15.76 -0.15 1.71
C ARG A 11 -14.71 -1.23 1.45
N ILE A 12 -14.53 -1.60 0.18
CA ILE A 12 -13.55 -2.63 -0.20
C ILE A 12 -12.14 -2.20 0.21
N VAL A 13 -11.75 -1.01 -0.19
CA VAL A 13 -10.40 -0.50 0.06
C VAL A 13 -10.16 -0.29 1.56
N GLY A 14 -11.14 0.23 2.29
CA GLY A 14 -11.06 0.37 3.74
C GLY A 14 -10.84 -0.96 4.45
N ASN A 15 -11.56 -2.01 4.03
CA ASN A 15 -11.38 -3.35 4.58
C ASN A 15 -9.99 -3.91 4.25
N GLN A 16 -9.52 -3.73 3.03
CA GLN A 16 -8.19 -4.19 2.61
C GLN A 16 -7.07 -3.46 3.34
N LEU A 17 -7.21 -2.15 3.55
CA LEU A 17 -6.26 -1.38 4.36
C LEU A 17 -6.22 -1.87 5.81
N GLY A 18 -7.37 -2.30 6.35
CA GLY A 18 -7.44 -2.92 7.67
C GLY A 18 -6.64 -4.20 7.77
N ILE A 19 -6.68 -5.03 6.73
CA ILE A 19 -5.89 -6.27 6.66
C ILE A 19 -4.39 -5.93 6.55
N VAL A 20 -4.02 -4.95 5.74
CA VAL A 20 -2.63 -4.47 5.64
C VAL A 20 -2.12 -4.02 7.01
N ASN A 21 -2.90 -3.22 7.73
CA ASN A 21 -2.54 -2.75 9.08
C ASN A 21 -2.33 -3.91 10.03
N MET A 22 -3.23 -4.87 10.04
CA MET A 22 -3.14 -6.05 10.90
C MET A 22 -1.87 -6.85 10.61
N GLU A 23 -1.62 -7.17 9.35
CA GLU A 23 -0.45 -7.96 8.94
C GLU A 23 0.86 -7.24 9.26
N CYS A 24 0.95 -5.95 8.96
CA CYS A 24 2.14 -5.15 9.23
C CYS A 24 2.40 -4.99 10.73
N ASN A 25 1.36 -4.70 11.51
CA ASN A 25 1.49 -4.53 12.96
C ASN A 25 1.90 -5.84 13.64
N MET A 26 1.30 -6.96 13.27
CA MET A 26 1.69 -8.27 13.78
C MET A 26 3.16 -8.56 13.48
N PHE A 27 3.58 -8.29 12.25
CA PHE A 27 4.96 -8.51 11.83
C PHE A 27 5.93 -7.62 12.64
N LEU A 28 5.65 -6.31 12.70
CA LEU A 28 6.52 -5.35 13.40
C LEU A 28 6.57 -5.58 14.90
N ASN A 29 5.48 -6.09 15.50
CA ASN A 29 5.45 -6.42 16.93
C ASN A 29 6.24 -7.69 17.25
N ASN A 30 6.32 -8.63 16.33
CA ASN A 30 6.98 -9.92 16.54
C ASN A 30 8.42 -9.98 16.04
N HIS A 31 8.86 -8.98 15.26
CA HIS A 31 10.18 -8.97 14.64
C HIS A 31 10.87 -7.63 14.87
N SER A 32 12.15 -7.70 15.23
CA SER A 32 13.03 -6.54 15.39
C SER A 32 14.34 -6.79 14.66
N LEU A 33 15.13 -5.75 14.46
CA LEU A 33 16.45 -5.90 13.84
C LEU A 33 17.31 -6.96 14.56
N PRO A 34 17.42 -6.96 15.92
CA PRO A 34 18.16 -8.01 16.62
C PRO A 34 17.64 -9.43 16.39
N SER A 35 16.32 -9.61 16.24
CA SER A 35 15.76 -10.95 16.02
C SER A 35 16.18 -11.54 14.66
N PHE A 36 16.32 -10.70 13.64
CA PHE A 36 16.78 -11.15 12.32
C PHE A 36 18.25 -11.49 12.30
N GLN A 37 19.07 -10.82 13.09
CA GLN A 37 20.52 -11.08 13.17
C GLN A 37 20.84 -12.48 13.70
N HIS A 38 19.93 -13.08 14.49
CA HIS A 38 20.06 -14.46 14.95
C HIS A 38 19.69 -15.50 13.87
N GLU A 39 18.88 -15.12 12.89
CA GLU A 39 18.42 -16.05 11.85
C GLU A 39 19.45 -16.25 10.74
N ILE A 40 20.09 -15.16 10.28
CA ILE A 40 21.09 -15.24 9.20
C ILE A 40 22.23 -14.26 9.49
N SER A 41 23.44 -14.81 9.69
CA SER A 41 24.64 -14.01 10.00
C SER A 41 25.11 -13.14 8.83
N THR A 42 24.64 -13.36 7.62
CA THR A 42 25.06 -12.66 6.39
C THR A 42 24.15 -11.50 6.01
N LEU A 43 23.09 -11.23 6.79
CA LEU A 43 22.15 -10.14 6.49
C LEU A 43 22.80 -8.78 6.65
N ASP A 44 22.55 -7.89 5.68
CA ASP A 44 22.89 -6.48 5.77
C ASP A 44 21.90 -5.79 6.71
N SER A 45 22.33 -5.51 7.94
CA SER A 45 21.47 -4.90 8.96
C SER A 45 20.96 -3.51 8.57
N THR A 46 21.76 -2.73 7.85
CA THR A 46 21.37 -1.41 7.36
C THR A 46 20.21 -1.54 6.36
N TYR A 47 20.30 -2.53 5.48
CA TYR A 47 19.26 -2.79 4.50
C TYR A 47 17.96 -3.27 5.17
N ILE A 48 18.03 -4.18 6.12
CA ILE A 48 16.86 -4.67 6.87
C ILE A 48 16.20 -3.53 7.64
N GLU A 49 16.98 -2.65 8.25
CA GLU A 49 16.45 -1.46 8.92
C GLU A 49 15.69 -0.57 7.96
N LYS A 50 16.20 -0.38 6.74
CA LYS A 50 15.57 0.39 5.68
C LYS A 50 14.19 -0.22 5.31
N ILE A 51 14.12 -1.54 5.19
CA ILE A 51 12.85 -2.25 4.93
C ILE A 51 11.87 -2.05 6.07
N LEU A 52 12.30 -2.21 7.31
CA LEU A 52 11.44 -2.03 8.48
C LEU A 52 10.89 -0.59 8.57
N ASN A 53 11.71 0.40 8.26
CA ASN A 53 11.28 1.80 8.24
C ASN A 53 10.24 2.07 7.15
N SER A 54 10.42 1.48 5.98
CA SER A 54 9.42 1.57 4.89
C SER A 54 8.11 0.89 5.26
N LEU A 55 8.17 -0.27 5.94
CA LEU A 55 6.97 -0.95 6.44
C LEU A 55 6.23 -0.12 7.49
N ARG A 56 6.95 0.53 8.40
CA ARG A 56 6.34 1.43 9.39
C ARG A 56 5.61 2.58 8.71
N ARG A 57 6.19 3.15 7.67
CA ARG A 57 5.57 4.22 6.90
C ARG A 57 4.29 3.75 6.21
N ILE A 58 4.33 2.60 5.56
CA ILE A 58 3.15 1.99 4.92
C ILE A 58 2.05 1.75 5.95
N THR A 59 2.42 1.26 7.13
CA THR A 59 1.47 1.01 8.23
C THR A 59 0.76 2.30 8.65
N VAL A 60 1.51 3.39 8.83
CA VAL A 60 0.94 4.69 9.21
C VAL A 60 0.01 5.23 8.12
N TYR A 61 0.43 5.21 6.86
CA TYR A 61 -0.38 5.68 5.75
C TYR A 61 -1.66 4.86 5.60
N SER A 62 -1.57 3.55 5.74
CA SER A 62 -2.72 2.65 5.63
C SER A 62 -3.71 2.83 6.78
N GLU A 63 -3.21 3.04 7.98
CA GLU A 63 -4.05 3.32 9.16
C GLU A 63 -4.80 4.64 9.00
N ASP A 64 -4.12 5.70 8.61
CA ASP A 64 -4.73 7.01 8.37
C ASP A 64 -5.79 6.94 7.26
N ALA A 65 -5.47 6.27 6.17
CA ALA A 65 -6.37 6.12 5.04
C ALA A 65 -7.63 5.32 5.42
N LYS A 66 -7.48 4.24 6.17
CA LYS A 66 -8.59 3.45 6.67
C LYS A 66 -9.53 4.30 7.53
N GLU A 67 -8.96 5.09 8.43
CA GLU A 67 -9.72 5.96 9.32
C GLU A 67 -10.55 6.99 8.52
N VAL A 68 -9.96 7.57 7.49
CA VAL A 68 -10.67 8.51 6.62
C VAL A 68 -11.82 7.82 5.88
N CYS A 69 -11.61 6.61 5.36
CA CYS A 69 -12.68 5.83 4.72
C CYS A 69 -13.84 5.59 5.67
N GLU A 70 -13.56 5.20 6.91
CA GLU A 70 -14.59 4.96 7.94
C GLU A 70 -15.37 6.23 8.26
N LYS A 71 -14.70 7.36 8.38
CA LYS A 71 -15.35 8.65 8.63
C LYS A 71 -16.29 9.06 7.50
N ILE A 72 -15.88 8.90 6.26
CA ILE A 72 -16.71 9.22 5.09
C ILE A 72 -17.94 8.31 5.06
N LEU A 73 -17.76 7.02 5.32
CA LEU A 73 -18.84 6.03 5.28
C LEU A 73 -19.84 6.18 6.44
N SER A 74 -19.42 6.72 7.58
CA SER A 74 -20.27 6.88 8.76
C SER A 74 -21.01 8.22 8.82
N GLY A 75 -20.63 9.19 7.98
CA GLY A 75 -21.25 10.51 7.94
C GLY A 75 -22.11 10.71 6.68
N HIS A 76 -22.36 11.99 6.35
CA HIS A 76 -22.97 12.32 5.08
C HIS A 76 -21.99 12.06 3.95
N PHE A 77 -22.39 11.19 3.03
CA PHE A 77 -21.54 10.81 1.91
C PHE A 77 -21.47 11.95 0.88
N HIS A 78 -20.25 12.42 0.64
CA HIS A 78 -19.93 13.39 -0.41
C HIS A 78 -19.04 12.71 -1.45
N LYS A 79 -19.56 12.54 -2.65
CA LYS A 79 -18.86 11.86 -3.73
C LYS A 79 -17.50 12.49 -4.04
N ALA A 80 -17.42 13.81 -4.11
CA ALA A 80 -16.17 14.53 -4.41
C ALA A 80 -15.10 14.26 -3.37
N THR A 81 -15.46 14.27 -2.08
CA THR A 81 -14.53 13.96 -0.98
C THR A 81 -14.08 12.52 -1.04
N ALA A 82 -15.00 11.60 -1.31
CA ALA A 82 -14.70 10.18 -1.44
C ALA A 82 -13.74 9.89 -2.60
N GLU A 83 -14.00 10.48 -3.77
CA GLU A 83 -13.11 10.32 -4.94
C GLU A 83 -11.72 10.90 -4.67
N ASP A 84 -11.63 12.06 -4.01
CA ASP A 84 -10.36 12.66 -3.64
C ASP A 84 -9.58 11.75 -2.67
N THR A 85 -10.27 11.15 -1.72
CA THR A 85 -9.68 10.19 -0.78
C THR A 85 -9.14 8.97 -1.50
N LEU A 86 -9.91 8.38 -2.41
CA LEU A 86 -9.47 7.22 -3.19
C LEU A 86 -8.27 7.54 -4.08
N HIS A 87 -8.25 8.73 -4.68
CA HIS A 87 -7.11 9.23 -5.43
C HIS A 87 -5.85 9.32 -4.56
N LYS A 88 -5.98 9.87 -3.35
CA LYS A 88 -4.87 9.95 -2.40
C LYS A 88 -4.38 8.58 -1.94
N ILE A 89 -5.31 7.64 -1.71
CA ILE A 89 -4.96 6.26 -1.36
C ILE A 89 -4.14 5.63 -2.48
N TYR A 90 -4.57 5.80 -3.73
CA TYR A 90 -3.83 5.28 -4.87
C TYR A 90 -2.39 5.82 -4.91
N HIS A 91 -2.23 7.13 -4.82
CA HIS A 91 -0.93 7.78 -5.02
C HIS A 91 -0.03 7.80 -3.79
N ARG A 92 -0.58 7.65 -2.58
CA ARG A 92 0.22 7.65 -1.34
C ARG A 92 0.41 6.28 -0.73
N CYS A 93 -0.64 5.46 -0.69
CA CYS A 93 -0.54 4.15 -0.05
C CYS A 93 -0.11 3.07 -1.04
N ILE A 94 -0.82 2.95 -2.15
CA ILE A 94 -0.56 1.90 -3.14
C ILE A 94 0.77 2.16 -3.85
N ALA A 95 1.00 3.38 -4.31
CA ALA A 95 2.23 3.74 -4.99
C ALA A 95 3.46 3.59 -4.07
N GLU A 96 3.32 3.92 -2.78
CA GLU A 96 4.42 3.76 -1.81
C GLU A 96 4.80 2.29 -1.61
N PHE A 97 3.83 1.39 -1.66
CA PHE A 97 4.12 -0.04 -1.58
C PHE A 97 4.90 -0.54 -2.80
N PHE A 98 4.46 -0.20 -4.01
CA PHE A 98 5.12 -0.68 -5.23
C PHE A 98 6.42 0.05 -5.56
N SER A 99 6.54 1.30 -5.12
CA SER A 99 7.70 2.16 -5.39
C SER A 99 8.01 3.02 -4.16
N PRO A 100 8.60 2.44 -3.10
CA PRO A 100 8.87 3.17 -1.87
C PRO A 100 9.87 4.30 -2.08
N LYS A 101 9.63 5.43 -1.41
CA LYS A 101 10.48 6.62 -1.51
C LYS A 101 11.95 6.37 -1.15
N ASN A 102 12.18 5.44 -0.21
CA ASN A 102 13.52 5.09 0.23
C ASN A 102 14.21 4.06 -0.67
N ASP A 103 13.55 3.68 -1.77
CA ASP A 103 14.08 2.68 -2.71
C ASP A 103 14.49 1.37 -2.01
N SER A 104 13.67 0.95 -1.03
CA SER A 104 13.94 -0.25 -0.22
C SER A 104 13.74 -1.54 -1.00
N TRP A 105 12.83 -1.53 -1.94
CA TRP A 105 12.54 -2.61 -2.88
C TRP A 105 11.97 -1.99 -4.15
N PHE A 106 11.76 -2.80 -5.18
CA PHE A 106 11.16 -2.30 -6.42
C PHE A 106 10.21 -3.33 -7.02
N GLU A 107 9.30 -2.86 -7.86
CA GLU A 107 8.42 -3.72 -8.64
C GLU A 107 9.09 -4.08 -9.96
N ASN A 108 9.27 -5.39 -10.19
CA ASN A 108 9.76 -5.88 -11.48
C ASN A 108 8.61 -5.81 -12.50
N SER A 109 8.73 -4.94 -13.49
CA SER A 109 7.69 -4.70 -14.48
C SER A 109 7.33 -5.95 -15.32
N ARG A 110 8.28 -6.84 -15.53
CA ARG A 110 8.02 -8.10 -16.25
C ARG A 110 7.18 -9.07 -15.44
N ALA A 111 7.48 -9.17 -14.13
CA ALA A 111 6.72 -10.02 -13.22
C ALA A 111 5.35 -9.43 -12.87
N ALA A 112 5.18 -8.12 -12.96
CA ALA A 112 3.90 -7.45 -12.72
C ALA A 112 2.79 -7.96 -13.65
N TYR A 113 3.13 -8.37 -14.85
CA TYR A 113 2.17 -8.96 -15.80
C TYR A 113 1.57 -10.27 -15.30
N THR A 114 2.30 -11.02 -14.49
CA THR A 114 1.83 -12.30 -13.94
C THR A 114 1.07 -12.12 -12.63
N GLY A 115 1.13 -10.93 -12.01
CA GLY A 115 0.48 -10.62 -10.74
C GLY A 115 1.12 -11.29 -9.53
N ASN A 116 2.22 -11.99 -9.69
CA ASN A 116 2.87 -12.75 -8.62
C ASN A 116 4.37 -12.43 -8.54
N HIS A 117 4.85 -12.20 -7.32
CA HIS A 117 6.28 -12.04 -7.01
C HIS A 117 6.96 -10.91 -7.80
N ALA A 118 6.23 -9.82 -8.03
CA ALA A 118 6.78 -8.65 -8.71
C ALA A 118 7.70 -7.83 -7.80
N ILE A 119 7.50 -7.88 -6.49
CA ILE A 119 8.34 -7.15 -5.54
C ILE A 119 9.70 -7.84 -5.45
N THR A 120 10.75 -7.08 -5.72
CA THR A 120 12.13 -7.57 -5.74
C THR A 120 12.97 -6.79 -4.74
N PHE A 121 13.75 -7.50 -3.94
CA PHE A 121 14.65 -6.90 -2.95
C PHE A 121 16.06 -6.79 -3.52
N TYR A 122 16.77 -5.73 -3.12
CA TYR A 122 18.16 -5.49 -3.57
C TYR A 122 19.18 -6.42 -2.89
N HIS A 123 18.84 -6.90 -1.70
CA HIS A 123 19.69 -7.82 -0.91
C HIS A 123 18.84 -8.95 -0.35
N GLU A 124 19.50 -9.96 0.18
CA GLU A 124 18.82 -11.07 0.82
C GLU A 124 18.02 -10.59 2.03
N VAL A 125 16.78 -11.07 2.15
CA VAL A 125 15.89 -10.78 3.27
C VAL A 125 15.45 -12.08 3.95
N PRO A 126 15.08 -12.03 5.24
CA PRO A 126 14.56 -13.21 5.93
C PRO A 126 13.31 -13.77 5.23
N SER A 127 13.10 -15.08 5.34
CA SER A 127 11.94 -15.76 4.76
C SER A 127 10.62 -15.19 5.29
N THR A 128 10.58 -14.75 6.54
CA THR A 128 9.41 -14.11 7.15
C THR A 128 9.03 -12.81 6.47
N VAL A 129 10.02 -12.03 6.04
CA VAL A 129 9.82 -10.81 5.25
C VAL A 129 9.23 -11.16 3.89
N GLN A 130 9.77 -12.17 3.21
CA GLN A 130 9.25 -12.63 1.91
C GLN A 130 7.79 -13.09 2.02
N THR A 131 7.45 -13.83 3.07
CA THR A 131 6.10 -14.30 3.32
C THR A 131 5.13 -13.12 3.52
N LEU A 132 5.52 -12.15 4.32
CA LEU A 132 4.73 -10.93 4.53
C LEU A 132 4.49 -10.20 3.21
N PHE A 133 5.54 -9.98 2.42
CA PHE A 133 5.45 -9.25 1.16
C PHE A 133 4.61 -9.97 0.12
N SER A 134 4.61 -11.30 0.11
CA SER A 134 3.72 -12.09 -0.76
C SER A 134 2.24 -11.82 -0.44
N LYS A 135 1.90 -11.73 0.84
CA LYS A 135 0.53 -11.40 1.27
C LYS A 135 0.17 -9.94 0.94
N LEU A 136 1.07 -9.01 1.26
CA LEU A 136 0.84 -7.59 1.01
C LEU A 136 0.71 -7.30 -0.48
N GLU A 137 1.52 -7.93 -1.32
CA GLU A 137 1.49 -7.73 -2.77
C GLU A 137 0.11 -8.08 -3.34
N LYS A 138 -0.49 -9.19 -2.92
CA LYS A 138 -1.83 -9.59 -3.36
C LYS A 138 -2.87 -8.55 -3.00
N ILE A 139 -2.82 -8.06 -1.77
CA ILE A 139 -3.79 -7.06 -1.28
C ILE A 139 -3.62 -5.73 -2.01
N PHE A 140 -2.39 -5.25 -2.13
CA PHE A 140 -2.11 -4.00 -2.83
C PHE A 140 -2.40 -4.09 -4.32
N GLN A 141 -2.17 -5.24 -4.95
CA GLN A 141 -2.51 -5.45 -6.35
C GLN A 141 -4.03 -5.39 -6.56
N GLN A 142 -4.81 -6.01 -5.68
CA GLN A 142 -6.27 -5.94 -5.73
C GLN A 142 -6.76 -4.51 -5.58
N MET A 143 -6.18 -3.74 -4.65
CA MET A 143 -6.53 -2.32 -4.48
C MET A 143 -6.15 -1.50 -5.70
N ARG A 144 -4.98 -1.76 -6.28
CA ARG A 144 -4.51 -1.06 -7.49
C ARG A 144 -5.47 -1.27 -8.65
N GLU A 145 -5.92 -2.49 -8.86
CA GLU A 145 -6.89 -2.83 -9.90
C GLU A 145 -8.25 -2.15 -9.64
N GLU A 146 -8.72 -2.20 -8.40
CA GLU A 146 -9.99 -1.57 -8.00
C GLU A 146 -9.96 -0.06 -8.22
N LEU A 147 -8.83 0.59 -7.98
CA LEU A 147 -8.66 2.03 -8.06
C LEU A 147 -7.96 2.52 -9.33
N GLU A 148 -7.87 1.69 -10.36
CA GLU A 148 -7.21 2.02 -11.63
C GLU A 148 -7.73 3.32 -12.25
N TYR A 149 -9.02 3.60 -12.12
CA TYR A 149 -9.66 4.83 -12.57
C TYR A 149 -8.94 6.09 -12.06
N TYR A 150 -8.42 6.05 -10.82
CA TYR A 150 -7.80 7.21 -10.17
C TYR A 150 -6.35 7.44 -10.58
N GLU A 151 -5.76 6.52 -11.33
CA GLU A 151 -4.41 6.69 -11.86
C GLU A 151 -4.37 7.74 -12.97
N THR A 152 -5.24 7.62 -13.97
CA THR A 152 -5.19 8.41 -15.20
C THR A 152 -6.36 9.35 -15.34
N ASP A 153 -7.59 8.85 -15.27
CA ASP A 153 -8.78 9.62 -15.61
C ASP A 153 -9.04 10.74 -14.62
N TYR A 154 -8.91 10.46 -13.33
CA TYR A 154 -9.14 11.45 -12.28
C TYR A 154 -8.10 12.58 -12.34
N THR A 155 -6.84 12.24 -12.55
CA THR A 155 -5.74 13.21 -12.68
C THR A 155 -5.95 14.11 -13.91
N THR A 156 -6.37 13.54 -15.04
CA THR A 156 -6.68 14.27 -16.27
C THR A 156 -7.80 15.27 -16.05
N LYS A 157 -8.88 14.87 -15.38
CA LYS A 157 -10.00 15.75 -15.04
C LYS A 157 -9.58 16.90 -14.15
N GLN A 158 -8.73 16.66 -13.15
CA GLN A 158 -8.20 17.72 -12.30
C GLN A 158 -7.33 18.70 -13.08
N MET A 159 -6.49 18.21 -13.98
CA MET A 159 -5.66 19.06 -14.82
C MET A 159 -6.50 19.93 -15.75
N GLN A 160 -7.60 19.41 -16.28
CA GLN A 160 -8.52 20.20 -17.11
C GLN A 160 -9.23 21.29 -16.33
N GLN A 161 -9.59 21.03 -15.07
CA GLN A 161 -10.23 22.01 -14.19
C GLN A 161 -9.26 23.13 -13.77
N THR A 162 -7.99 22.85 -13.61
CA THR A 162 -6.99 23.85 -13.23
C THR A 162 -6.54 24.72 -14.39
N LYS A 163 -6.82 24.35 -15.64
CA LYS A 163 -6.52 25.13 -16.83
C LYS A 163 -7.63 26.11 -17.24
N GLN A 164 -8.79 26.02 -16.60
CA GLN A 164 -9.89 26.95 -16.79
C GLN A 164 -9.86 28.06 -15.77
#